data_21000316fc710930e65fb72addc15d3c
#
_entry.id   21000316fc710930e65fb72addc15d3c
#
_cell.length_a   1.000
_cell.length_b   1.000
_cell.length_c   1.000
_cell.angle_alpha   90.00
_cell.angle_beta   90.00
_cell.angle_gamma   90.00
#
_symmetry.space_group_name_H-M   'P 1'
#
loop_
_entity.id
_entity.type
_entity.pdbx_description
1 polymer ?
#
loop_
_entity_poly.entity_id
_entity_poly.type
_entity_poly.pdbx_seq_one_letter_code
_entity_poly.pdbx_strand_id
1 'polypeptide(L)'
;MHKNKSYFFCGIGGSGMLPLANIVRDAGATVAGSDRALDQGRLGRKFEWLQSLGIDLFAQDGSGLVSGEQILIASAAIEDSVPDIAKANALGCKRMTRAELLAELFNAAPRSVAVGGTSGKSTVTGMIGWILTEAGLVPTIMNGAVMKNFVADNAPFASARVGQGNVFVSEVDESDGSIALFTPEVAVLNNVSLDHKSLEELRQLFGNFAKKAKCCVWNADDAETVALIEPMGLAGAISFGFAANSDISATEITDLPQGSRFTLHAKGENHPVELIVPGRHNIANALAAIAAATALGVGVAQAARGVEGFNGLARRFDIVGTAGGITVIDDFGHNPDKIAATLATLKAFPGRIIAFFQPHGYGPIRNMGTELAAVFADMLGEEDHLILCDPVYFGGTVDKSIGSQSITDAVGRNAEYIPTRDDCGNRIVELARPGDRIAIMGARDDTLSGFAVDVLGRLA
;
A
#
# COMPACT_ATOMS: atom_id res chain seq x y z
N MET A 1 18.15 12.75 -17.54
CA MET A 1 18.70 11.38 -17.56
C MET A 1 17.84 10.41 -18.39
N HIS A 2 16.52 10.53 -18.36
CA HIS A 2 15.58 9.63 -19.05
C HIS A 2 15.04 10.17 -20.38
N LYS A 3 15.26 11.44 -20.66
CA LYS A 3 14.87 12.10 -21.95
C LYS A 3 15.52 11.34 -23.11
N ASN A 4 14.72 10.98 -24.10
CA ASN A 4 15.09 10.19 -25.28
C ASN A 4 15.36 8.67 -25.02
N LYS A 5 15.10 8.13 -23.81
CA LYS A 5 15.06 6.67 -23.61
C LYS A 5 13.68 6.13 -23.99
N SER A 6 13.63 4.90 -24.49
CA SER A 6 12.40 4.18 -24.79
C SER A 6 12.25 3.01 -23.82
N TYR A 7 11.18 3.00 -23.03
CA TYR A 7 10.88 1.95 -22.08
C TYR A 7 9.67 1.14 -22.52
N PHE A 8 9.76 -0.17 -22.40
CA PHE A 8 8.64 -1.08 -22.57
C PHE A 8 8.36 -1.80 -21.26
N PHE A 9 7.16 -1.63 -20.71
CA PHE A 9 6.75 -2.22 -19.44
C PHE A 9 5.94 -3.49 -19.68
N CYS A 10 6.45 -4.65 -19.26
CA CYS A 10 5.71 -5.90 -19.25
C CYS A 10 4.88 -5.99 -17.95
N GLY A 11 3.54 -5.95 -18.07
CA GLY A 11 2.60 -5.83 -16.95
C GLY A 11 2.39 -4.40 -16.48
N ILE A 12 2.23 -3.45 -17.41
CA ILE A 12 2.17 -1.99 -17.15
C ILE A 12 1.03 -1.57 -16.21
N GLY A 13 -0.08 -2.32 -16.16
CA GLY A 13 -1.22 -2.04 -15.29
C GLY A 13 -1.02 -2.41 -13.82
N GLY A 14 0.08 -3.10 -13.49
CA GLY A 14 0.40 -3.50 -12.11
C GLY A 14 0.65 -2.31 -11.19
N SER A 15 0.32 -2.48 -9.88
CA SER A 15 0.37 -1.41 -8.86
C SER A 15 1.75 -0.75 -8.70
N GLY A 16 2.83 -1.46 -8.99
CA GLY A 16 4.18 -0.91 -8.96
C GLY A 16 4.70 -0.47 -10.33
N MET A 17 4.15 -1.01 -11.44
CA MET A 17 4.59 -0.67 -12.80
C MET A 17 3.96 0.64 -13.29
N LEU A 18 2.64 0.78 -13.12
CA LEU A 18 1.89 1.95 -13.54
C LEU A 18 2.45 3.28 -13.00
N PRO A 19 2.69 3.44 -11.67
CA PRO A 19 3.28 4.67 -11.15
C PRO A 19 4.67 4.94 -11.72
N LEU A 20 5.50 3.89 -11.88
CA LEU A 20 6.85 4.03 -12.42
C LEU A 20 6.84 4.43 -13.90
N ALA A 21 5.93 3.86 -14.71
CA ALA A 21 5.73 4.25 -16.11
C ALA A 21 5.38 5.75 -16.23
N ASN A 22 4.51 6.25 -15.35
CA ASN A 22 4.18 7.67 -15.31
C ASN A 22 5.38 8.56 -14.96
N ILE A 23 6.19 8.16 -13.97
CA ILE A 23 7.36 8.94 -13.56
C ILE A 23 8.37 9.05 -14.70
N VAL A 24 8.68 7.96 -15.40
CA VAL A 24 9.65 8.02 -16.50
C VAL A 24 9.10 8.75 -17.75
N ARG A 25 7.78 8.62 -18.02
CA ARG A 25 7.12 9.39 -19.08
C ARG A 25 7.23 10.90 -18.83
N ASP A 26 6.89 11.33 -17.61
CA ASP A 26 6.96 12.74 -17.24
C ASP A 26 8.40 13.28 -17.20
N ALA A 27 9.38 12.39 -17.00
CA ALA A 27 10.80 12.68 -17.17
C ALA A 27 11.23 12.78 -18.65
N GLY A 28 10.30 12.64 -19.61
CA GLY A 28 10.50 12.81 -21.04
C GLY A 28 10.92 11.56 -21.80
N ALA A 29 10.71 10.37 -21.22
CA ALA A 29 10.91 9.11 -21.91
C ALA A 29 9.72 8.76 -22.81
N THR A 30 9.96 7.99 -23.88
CA THR A 30 8.91 7.27 -24.59
C THR A 30 8.55 6.01 -23.81
N VAL A 31 7.26 5.80 -23.55
CA VAL A 31 6.77 4.67 -22.78
C VAL A 31 5.75 3.87 -23.57
N ALA A 32 5.95 2.58 -23.60
CA ALA A 32 5.01 1.61 -24.12
C ALA A 32 4.90 0.43 -23.13
N GLY A 33 3.90 -0.42 -23.29
CA GLY A 33 3.79 -1.62 -22.47
C GLY A 33 2.67 -2.56 -22.89
N SER A 34 2.65 -3.69 -22.21
CA SER A 34 1.66 -4.75 -22.34
C SER A 34 1.10 -5.13 -20.98
N ASP A 35 -0.06 -5.76 -20.97
CA ASP A 35 -0.62 -6.31 -19.72
C ASP A 35 -1.61 -7.44 -20.03
N ARG A 36 -1.51 -8.54 -19.29
CA ARG A 36 -2.45 -9.66 -19.42
C ARG A 36 -3.90 -9.26 -19.12
N ALA A 37 -4.12 -8.30 -18.22
CA ALA A 37 -5.46 -7.83 -17.89
C ALA A 37 -6.07 -7.06 -19.07
N LEU A 38 -5.24 -6.36 -19.87
CA LEU A 38 -5.67 -5.73 -21.12
C LEU A 38 -6.11 -6.78 -22.14
N ASP A 39 -5.31 -7.84 -22.36
CA ASP A 39 -5.62 -8.92 -23.29
C ASP A 39 -6.91 -9.66 -22.92
N GLN A 40 -7.24 -9.70 -21.63
CA GLN A 40 -8.45 -10.32 -21.08
C GLN A 40 -9.64 -9.35 -21.03
N GLY A 41 -9.52 -8.12 -21.53
CA GLY A 41 -10.58 -7.11 -21.48
C GLY A 41 -10.93 -6.62 -20.07
N ARG A 42 -10.02 -6.78 -19.10
CA ARG A 42 -10.21 -6.33 -17.72
C ARG A 42 -9.58 -4.95 -17.50
N LEU A 43 -10.07 -4.22 -16.49
CA LEU A 43 -9.50 -2.92 -16.06
C LEU A 43 -9.48 -1.85 -17.16
N GLY A 44 -10.46 -1.86 -18.08
CA GLY A 44 -10.54 -0.98 -19.26
C GLY A 44 -10.25 0.49 -18.95
N ARG A 45 -10.91 1.07 -17.92
CA ARG A 45 -10.69 2.47 -17.49
C ARG A 45 -9.22 2.80 -17.16
N LYS A 46 -8.47 1.85 -16.61
CA LYS A 46 -7.05 2.03 -16.29
C LYS A 46 -6.22 2.11 -17.57
N PHE A 47 -6.49 1.25 -18.54
CA PHE A 47 -5.77 1.23 -19.82
C PHE A 47 -6.17 2.39 -20.74
N GLU A 48 -7.44 2.78 -20.78
CA GLU A 48 -7.89 4.00 -21.44
C GLU A 48 -7.18 5.25 -20.91
N TRP A 49 -7.04 5.32 -19.58
CA TRP A 49 -6.29 6.41 -18.96
C TRP A 49 -4.81 6.39 -19.34
N LEU A 50 -4.13 5.24 -19.34
CA LEU A 50 -2.72 5.14 -19.79
C LEU A 50 -2.57 5.59 -21.23
N GLN A 51 -3.49 5.21 -22.14
CA GLN A 51 -3.49 5.66 -23.52
C GLN A 51 -3.71 7.18 -23.63
N SER A 52 -4.60 7.76 -22.81
CA SER A 52 -4.84 9.21 -22.77
C SER A 52 -3.59 10.01 -22.36
N LEU A 53 -2.66 9.35 -21.67
CA LEU A 53 -1.35 9.92 -21.31
C LEU A 53 -0.31 9.80 -22.43
N GLY A 54 -0.66 9.24 -23.61
CA GLY A 54 0.26 9.01 -24.72
C GLY A 54 1.17 7.79 -24.51
N ILE A 55 0.76 6.81 -23.70
CA ILE A 55 1.45 5.54 -23.54
C ILE A 55 0.88 4.55 -24.54
N ASP A 56 1.73 3.97 -25.39
CA ASP A 56 1.32 2.96 -26.35
C ASP A 56 1.15 1.60 -25.69
N LEU A 57 -0.04 0.99 -25.86
CA LEU A 57 -0.37 -0.32 -25.30
C LEU A 57 -0.45 -1.38 -26.37
N PHE A 58 0.14 -2.54 -26.10
CA PHE A 58 0.24 -3.69 -26.97
C PHE A 58 -0.30 -4.95 -26.28
N ALA A 59 -0.66 -5.96 -27.06
CA ALA A 59 -0.88 -7.30 -26.54
C ALA A 59 0.44 -7.86 -25.94
N GLN A 60 0.33 -8.75 -24.96
CA GLN A 60 1.50 -9.40 -24.32
C GLN A 60 2.04 -10.55 -25.19
N ASP A 61 2.26 -10.27 -26.48
CA ASP A 61 2.68 -11.23 -27.53
C ASP A 61 4.05 -10.90 -28.15
N GLY A 62 4.73 -9.89 -27.61
CA GLY A 62 6.04 -9.39 -28.08
C GLY A 62 5.96 -8.39 -29.23
N SER A 63 4.76 -8.05 -29.76
CA SER A 63 4.60 -7.13 -30.89
C SER A 63 5.03 -5.70 -30.60
N GLY A 64 4.96 -5.25 -29.36
CA GLY A 64 5.36 -3.90 -28.94
C GLY A 64 6.89 -3.70 -28.85
N LEU A 65 7.69 -4.75 -28.96
CA LEU A 65 9.16 -4.70 -28.95
C LEU A 65 9.69 -4.81 -30.39
N VAL A 66 10.20 -3.71 -30.90
CA VAL A 66 10.62 -3.57 -32.32
C VAL A 66 12.11 -3.25 -32.49
N SER A 67 12.80 -2.84 -31.42
CA SER A 67 14.22 -2.45 -31.49
C SER A 67 14.97 -2.86 -30.23
N GLY A 68 16.22 -3.28 -30.38
CA GLY A 68 17.14 -3.55 -29.28
C GLY A 68 17.52 -2.34 -28.42
N GLU A 69 17.17 -1.13 -28.87
CA GLU A 69 17.37 0.11 -28.09
C GLU A 69 16.29 0.35 -27.01
N GLN A 70 15.17 -0.38 -27.10
CA GLN A 70 14.14 -0.34 -26.06
C GLN A 70 14.64 -1.01 -24.78
N ILE A 71 14.31 -0.42 -23.64
CA ILE A 71 14.62 -0.98 -22.33
C ILE A 71 13.38 -1.70 -21.81
N LEU A 72 13.48 -3.02 -21.65
CA LEU A 72 12.39 -3.80 -21.07
C LEU A 72 12.38 -3.67 -19.56
N ILE A 73 11.24 -3.27 -19.00
CA ILE A 73 10.98 -3.24 -17.56
C ILE A 73 10.02 -4.38 -17.20
N ALA A 74 10.45 -5.24 -16.29
CA ALA A 74 9.66 -6.42 -15.90
C ALA A 74 9.76 -6.68 -14.40
N SER A 75 8.85 -7.51 -13.87
CA SER A 75 8.96 -8.02 -12.50
C SER A 75 10.14 -8.99 -12.39
N ALA A 76 10.80 -9.04 -11.23
CA ALA A 76 11.85 -10.03 -10.98
C ALA A 76 11.35 -11.49 -11.08
N ALA A 77 10.06 -11.71 -10.80
CA ALA A 77 9.44 -13.04 -10.81
C ALA A 77 8.83 -13.45 -12.15
N ILE A 78 9.03 -12.66 -13.24
CA ILE A 78 8.44 -12.98 -14.54
C ILE A 78 9.25 -14.07 -15.24
N GLU A 79 8.53 -15.04 -15.81
CA GLU A 79 9.16 -16.17 -16.54
C GLU A 79 9.71 -15.74 -17.90
N ASP A 80 10.84 -16.31 -18.31
CA ASP A 80 11.45 -16.05 -19.63
C ASP A 80 10.58 -16.56 -20.80
N SER A 81 9.61 -17.42 -20.54
CA SER A 81 8.64 -17.93 -21.52
C SER A 81 7.57 -16.90 -21.94
N VAL A 82 7.43 -15.79 -21.20
CA VAL A 82 6.50 -14.71 -21.58
C VAL A 82 6.95 -14.11 -22.91
N PRO A 83 6.05 -13.97 -23.91
CA PRO A 83 6.43 -13.54 -25.26
C PRO A 83 7.22 -12.23 -25.32
N ASP A 84 6.89 -11.24 -24.49
CA ASP A 84 7.64 -9.97 -24.44
C ASP A 84 9.07 -10.18 -23.96
N ILE A 85 9.26 -11.06 -22.95
CA ILE A 85 10.59 -11.38 -22.43
C ILE A 85 11.42 -12.10 -23.50
N ALA A 86 10.83 -13.11 -24.16
CA ALA A 86 11.46 -13.85 -25.23
C ALA A 86 11.86 -12.92 -26.41
N LYS A 87 10.95 -11.99 -26.78
CA LYS A 87 11.21 -11.02 -27.86
C LYS A 87 12.32 -10.03 -27.48
N ALA A 88 12.31 -9.51 -26.26
CA ALA A 88 13.36 -8.61 -25.78
C ALA A 88 14.74 -9.30 -25.80
N ASN A 89 14.81 -10.56 -25.36
CA ASN A 89 16.05 -11.35 -25.42
C ASN A 89 16.52 -11.53 -26.88
N ALA A 90 15.61 -11.85 -27.81
CA ALA A 90 15.93 -12.03 -29.23
C ALA A 90 16.43 -10.73 -29.90
N LEU A 91 15.93 -9.56 -29.47
CA LEU A 91 16.36 -8.24 -29.96
C LEU A 91 17.61 -7.71 -29.28
N GLY A 92 18.07 -8.35 -28.18
CA GLY A 92 19.19 -7.85 -27.36
C GLY A 92 18.84 -6.62 -26.55
N CYS A 93 17.56 -6.42 -26.18
CA CYS A 93 17.13 -5.30 -25.34
C CYS A 93 17.79 -5.36 -23.97
N LYS A 94 18.17 -4.19 -23.43
CA LYS A 94 18.51 -4.09 -22.01
C LYS A 94 17.28 -4.44 -21.17
N ARG A 95 17.45 -5.36 -20.21
CA ARG A 95 16.40 -5.67 -19.21
C ARG A 95 16.73 -5.00 -17.89
N MET A 96 15.74 -4.48 -17.25
CA MET A 96 15.78 -3.98 -15.86
C MET A 96 14.55 -4.48 -15.10
N THR A 97 14.72 -4.74 -13.84
CA THR A 97 13.59 -4.94 -12.95
C THR A 97 12.92 -3.60 -12.63
N ARG A 98 11.65 -3.66 -12.20
CA ARG A 98 10.93 -2.50 -11.65
C ARG A 98 11.74 -1.80 -10.54
N ALA A 99 12.32 -2.59 -9.64
CA ALA A 99 13.07 -2.09 -8.49
C ALA A 99 14.38 -1.41 -8.90
N GLU A 100 15.11 -1.95 -9.89
CA GLU A 100 16.33 -1.32 -10.40
C GLU A 100 16.05 0.03 -11.04
N LEU A 101 15.00 0.14 -11.87
CA LEU A 101 14.62 1.42 -12.48
C LEU A 101 14.18 2.43 -11.41
N LEU A 102 13.37 2.00 -10.44
CA LEU A 102 12.95 2.87 -9.34
C LEU A 102 14.15 3.36 -8.52
N ALA A 103 15.09 2.47 -8.19
CA ALA A 103 16.29 2.83 -7.45
C ALA A 103 17.21 3.78 -8.25
N GLU A 104 17.33 3.59 -9.59
CA GLU A 104 18.06 4.54 -10.46
C GLU A 104 17.47 5.95 -10.37
N LEU A 105 16.13 6.07 -10.46
CA LEU A 105 15.43 7.36 -10.36
C LEU A 105 15.56 7.98 -8.96
N PHE A 106 15.31 7.17 -7.93
CA PHE A 106 15.33 7.58 -6.54
C PHE A 106 16.69 8.07 -6.09
N ASN A 107 17.76 7.29 -6.37
CA ASN A 107 19.12 7.61 -5.97
C ASN A 107 19.71 8.81 -6.75
N ALA A 108 19.13 9.15 -7.91
CA ALA A 108 19.51 10.33 -8.68
C ALA A 108 18.86 11.61 -8.15
N ALA A 109 17.85 11.53 -7.30
CA ALA A 109 17.19 12.70 -6.73
C ALA A 109 18.12 13.43 -5.74
N PRO A 110 18.13 14.78 -5.71
CA PRO A 110 18.97 15.55 -4.78
C PRO A 110 18.66 15.28 -3.32
N ARG A 111 17.40 15.02 -3.01
CA ARG A 111 16.89 14.65 -1.68
C ARG A 111 15.94 13.48 -1.79
N SER A 112 15.93 12.60 -0.81
CA SER A 112 15.10 11.40 -0.91
C SER A 112 14.66 10.86 0.44
N VAL A 113 13.41 10.33 0.47
CA VAL A 113 12.85 9.63 1.63
C VAL A 113 12.41 8.25 1.17
N ALA A 114 12.96 7.22 1.76
CA ALA A 114 12.53 5.84 1.55
C ALA A 114 11.81 5.31 2.78
N VAL A 115 10.63 4.72 2.58
CA VAL A 115 9.82 4.15 3.65
C VAL A 115 9.87 2.63 3.57
N GLY A 116 10.52 2.02 4.56
CA GLY A 116 10.61 0.58 4.77
C GLY A 116 9.81 0.12 5.99
N GLY A 117 9.68 -1.18 6.14
CA GLY A 117 8.96 -1.83 7.22
C GLY A 117 7.93 -2.83 6.68
N THR A 118 7.51 -3.77 7.50
CA THR A 118 6.58 -4.83 7.09
C THR A 118 5.18 -4.29 6.82
N SER A 119 4.73 -3.27 7.58
CA SER A 119 3.40 -2.67 7.48
C SER A 119 3.45 -1.14 7.50
N GLY A 120 2.40 -0.49 6.95
CA GLY A 120 2.23 0.96 6.97
C GLY A 120 2.98 1.74 5.90
N LYS A 121 3.87 1.11 5.12
CA LYS A 121 4.73 1.76 4.09
C LYS A 121 3.96 2.75 3.20
N SER A 122 2.90 2.30 2.55
CA SER A 122 2.12 3.13 1.62
C SER A 122 1.47 4.33 2.33
N THR A 123 0.91 4.13 3.53
CA THR A 123 0.27 5.20 4.29
C THR A 123 1.29 6.26 4.71
N VAL A 124 2.43 5.84 5.26
CA VAL A 124 3.52 6.76 5.64
C VAL A 124 4.05 7.50 4.42
N THR A 125 4.28 6.82 3.29
CA THR A 125 4.70 7.44 2.02
C THR A 125 3.70 8.50 1.55
N GLY A 126 2.40 8.19 1.59
CA GLY A 126 1.34 9.13 1.24
C GLY A 126 1.28 10.35 2.16
N MET A 127 1.36 10.14 3.49
CA MET A 127 1.39 11.22 4.49
C MET A 127 2.62 12.12 4.31
N ILE A 128 3.82 11.55 4.15
CA ILE A 128 5.04 12.32 3.85
C ILE A 128 4.85 13.15 2.58
N GLY A 129 4.41 12.50 1.50
CA GLY A 129 4.18 13.18 0.23
C GLY A 129 3.21 14.35 0.34
N TRP A 130 2.14 14.19 1.12
CA TRP A 130 1.16 15.25 1.37
C TRP A 130 1.74 16.38 2.24
N ILE A 131 2.38 16.06 3.38
CA ILE A 131 3.02 17.06 4.25
C ILE A 131 4.02 17.91 3.45
N LEU A 132 4.88 17.28 2.64
CA LEU A 132 5.87 17.99 1.83
C LEU A 132 5.21 18.85 0.74
N THR A 133 4.07 18.42 0.22
CA THR A 133 3.28 19.20 -0.75
C THR A 133 2.72 20.46 -0.10
N GLU A 134 2.08 20.33 1.06
CA GLU A 134 1.57 21.46 1.86
C GLU A 134 2.70 22.40 2.33
N ALA A 135 3.90 21.85 2.51
CA ALA A 135 5.09 22.64 2.81
C ALA A 135 5.70 23.34 1.57
N GLY A 136 5.13 23.18 0.37
CA GLY A 136 5.60 23.83 -0.86
C GLY A 136 6.82 23.15 -1.52
N LEU A 137 7.19 21.93 -1.08
CA LEU A 137 8.37 21.22 -1.62
C LEU A 137 8.08 20.46 -2.92
N VAL A 138 6.82 20.28 -3.28
CA VAL A 138 6.33 19.64 -4.52
C VAL A 138 7.09 18.35 -4.89
N PRO A 139 7.05 17.31 -4.02
CA PRO A 139 7.86 16.11 -4.21
C PRO A 139 7.37 15.25 -5.38
N THR A 140 8.29 14.45 -5.96
CA THR A 140 7.92 13.25 -6.71
C THR A 140 7.62 12.14 -5.69
N ILE A 141 6.48 11.47 -5.86
CA ILE A 141 6.02 10.43 -4.94
C ILE A 141 5.76 9.16 -5.73
N MET A 142 6.27 8.04 -5.26
CA MET A 142 5.91 6.72 -5.74
C MET A 142 5.32 5.90 -4.58
N ASN A 143 4.07 5.45 -4.76
CA ASN A 143 3.29 4.75 -3.75
C ASN A 143 2.69 3.46 -4.35
N GLY A 144 2.51 2.43 -3.52
CA GLY A 144 1.84 1.18 -3.91
C GLY A 144 0.31 1.27 -3.90
N ALA A 145 -0.26 2.40 -3.47
CA ALA A 145 -1.69 2.64 -3.41
C ALA A 145 -2.06 4.02 -3.99
N VAL A 146 -3.31 4.17 -4.41
CA VAL A 146 -3.82 5.46 -4.91
C VAL A 146 -3.96 6.43 -3.75
N MET A 147 -3.30 7.58 -3.85
CA MET A 147 -3.31 8.66 -2.86
C MET A 147 -4.50 9.59 -3.10
N LYS A 148 -5.51 9.56 -2.24
CA LYS A 148 -6.79 10.29 -2.43
C LYS A 148 -6.61 11.80 -2.57
N ASN A 149 -5.62 12.38 -1.92
CA ASN A 149 -5.29 13.81 -2.04
C ASN A 149 -4.86 14.24 -3.45
N PHE A 150 -4.40 13.31 -4.28
CA PHE A 150 -3.87 13.60 -5.61
C PHE A 150 -4.76 13.04 -6.73
N VAL A 151 -5.90 12.45 -6.39
CA VAL A 151 -6.90 12.01 -7.37
C VAL A 151 -7.55 13.23 -7.99
N ALA A 152 -7.61 13.25 -9.33
CA ALA A 152 -8.28 14.26 -10.13
C ALA A 152 -8.82 13.59 -11.41
N ASP A 153 -9.66 14.29 -12.16
CA ASP A 153 -10.25 13.76 -13.40
C ASP A 153 -9.18 13.27 -14.39
N ASN A 154 -8.06 13.98 -14.47
CA ASN A 154 -6.90 13.63 -15.31
C ASN A 154 -5.91 12.68 -14.60
N ALA A 155 -6.08 12.36 -13.33
CA ALA A 155 -5.22 11.49 -12.51
C ALA A 155 -6.04 10.55 -11.59
N PRO A 156 -6.95 9.71 -12.14
CA PRO A 156 -7.82 8.86 -11.33
C PRO A 156 -7.06 7.73 -10.61
N PHE A 157 -5.85 7.38 -11.08
CA PHE A 157 -4.98 6.34 -10.52
C PHE A 157 -3.71 6.95 -9.94
N ALA A 158 -3.85 7.94 -9.04
CA ALA A 158 -2.76 8.72 -8.46
C ALA A 158 -1.92 7.90 -7.44
N SER A 159 -1.34 6.78 -7.87
CA SER A 159 -0.31 6.03 -7.13
C SER A 159 1.11 6.60 -7.35
N ALA A 160 1.27 7.51 -8.31
CA ALA A 160 2.43 8.36 -8.44
C ALA A 160 2.02 9.83 -8.57
N ARG A 161 2.90 10.70 -8.11
CA ARG A 161 2.87 12.13 -8.43
C ARG A 161 4.25 12.55 -8.89
N VAL A 162 4.36 13.19 -10.03
CA VAL A 162 5.62 13.78 -10.48
C VAL A 162 5.63 15.26 -10.07
N GLY A 163 6.55 15.59 -9.17
CA GLY A 163 6.75 16.95 -8.68
C GLY A 163 7.88 17.66 -9.37
N GLN A 164 7.86 19.00 -9.34
CA GLN A 164 8.95 19.84 -9.83
C GLN A 164 9.99 20.18 -8.76
N GLY A 165 9.82 19.62 -7.54
CA GLY A 165 10.74 19.81 -6.42
C GLY A 165 11.93 18.86 -6.46
N ASN A 166 12.81 19.03 -5.48
CA ASN A 166 14.07 18.27 -5.38
C ASN A 166 13.93 16.98 -4.56
N VAL A 167 12.73 16.64 -4.07
CA VAL A 167 12.51 15.53 -3.16
C VAL A 167 11.84 14.37 -3.89
N PHE A 168 12.36 13.15 -3.70
CA PHE A 168 11.71 11.90 -4.11
C PHE A 168 11.28 11.12 -2.86
N VAL A 169 10.02 10.78 -2.75
CA VAL A 169 9.46 9.95 -1.68
C VAL A 169 8.99 8.61 -2.26
N SER A 170 9.44 7.51 -1.70
CA SER A 170 9.04 6.18 -2.17
C SER A 170 8.93 5.18 -1.02
N GLU A 171 7.94 4.31 -1.08
CA GLU A 171 8.03 3.06 -0.34
C GLU A 171 9.04 2.13 -1.01
N VAL A 172 9.70 1.29 -0.20
CA VAL A 172 10.70 0.30 -0.65
C VAL A 172 10.33 -1.08 -0.13
N ASP A 173 10.63 -2.10 -0.94
CA ASP A 173 10.19 -3.47 -0.68
C ASP A 173 11.35 -4.32 -0.14
N GLU A 174 11.11 -4.97 1.00
CA GLU A 174 12.03 -5.91 1.62
C GLU A 174 11.80 -7.35 1.13
N SER A 175 10.60 -7.66 0.63
CA SER A 175 10.19 -9.03 0.33
C SER A 175 11.03 -9.66 -0.80
N ASP A 176 11.39 -8.87 -1.81
CA ASP A 176 12.27 -9.29 -2.91
C ASP A 176 13.75 -8.89 -2.67
N GLY A 177 14.05 -8.25 -1.54
CA GLY A 177 15.39 -7.76 -1.19
C GLY A 177 15.79 -6.46 -1.89
N SER A 178 14.92 -5.89 -2.72
CA SER A 178 15.24 -4.69 -3.52
C SER A 178 15.48 -3.44 -2.68
N ILE A 179 15.03 -3.39 -1.42
CA ILE A 179 15.38 -2.34 -0.45
C ILE A 179 16.88 -2.07 -0.40
N ALA A 180 17.71 -3.08 -0.66
CA ALA A 180 19.17 -2.96 -0.68
C ALA A 180 19.71 -2.03 -1.79
N LEU A 181 18.93 -1.74 -2.83
CA LEU A 181 19.32 -0.86 -3.94
C LEU A 181 19.24 0.63 -3.60
N PHE A 182 18.54 0.97 -2.52
CA PHE A 182 18.23 2.37 -2.18
C PHE A 182 19.26 2.96 -1.23
N THR A 183 19.61 4.23 -1.46
CA THR A 183 20.49 5.05 -0.62
C THR A 183 19.81 6.37 -0.25
N PRO A 184 18.86 6.35 0.69
CA PRO A 184 18.04 7.52 1.00
C PRO A 184 18.79 8.59 1.80
N GLU A 185 18.34 9.84 1.69
CA GLU A 185 18.70 10.87 2.67
C GLU A 185 18.02 10.56 4.01
N VAL A 186 16.73 10.24 3.99
CA VAL A 186 15.96 9.83 5.16
C VAL A 186 15.42 8.42 4.94
N ALA A 187 15.82 7.47 5.78
CA ALA A 187 15.22 6.15 5.86
C ALA A 187 14.15 6.14 6.96
N VAL A 188 12.95 5.73 6.65
CA VAL A 188 11.90 5.49 7.66
C VAL A 188 11.76 3.98 7.85
N LEU A 189 11.93 3.50 9.07
CA LEU A 189 11.68 2.12 9.47
C LEU A 189 10.44 2.07 10.38
N ASN A 190 9.32 1.66 9.79
CA ASN A 190 8.02 1.73 10.46
C ASN A 190 7.81 0.59 11.46
N ASN A 191 8.20 -0.62 11.10
CA ASN A 191 8.15 -1.81 11.96
C ASN A 191 8.91 -2.98 11.32
N VAL A 192 9.23 -3.99 12.12
CA VAL A 192 9.84 -5.24 11.67
C VAL A 192 9.02 -6.40 12.23
N SER A 193 8.29 -7.12 11.39
CA SER A 193 7.54 -8.31 11.76
C SER A 193 7.73 -9.43 10.75
N LEU A 194 7.50 -10.67 11.17
CA LEU A 194 7.62 -11.82 10.30
C LEU A 194 6.59 -11.71 9.16
N ASP A 195 7.07 -11.74 7.92
CA ASP A 195 6.21 -11.78 6.73
C ASP A 195 6.82 -12.79 5.71
N HIS A 196 7.43 -12.32 4.61
CA HIS A 196 7.93 -13.20 3.55
C HIS A 196 9.34 -13.77 3.79
N LYS A 197 10.08 -13.23 4.76
CA LYS A 197 11.47 -13.60 5.09
C LYS A 197 11.62 -13.90 6.59
N SER A 198 12.67 -14.62 6.95
CA SER A 198 13.02 -14.82 8.36
C SER A 198 13.35 -13.49 9.05
N LEU A 199 13.12 -13.41 10.37
CA LEU A 199 13.46 -12.21 11.16
C LEU A 199 14.94 -11.85 11.05
N GLU A 200 15.84 -12.84 10.94
CA GLU A 200 17.26 -12.60 10.77
C GLU A 200 17.58 -11.91 9.45
N GLU A 201 16.99 -12.38 8.33
CA GLU A 201 17.15 -11.74 7.03
C GLU A 201 16.57 -10.31 7.03
N LEU A 202 15.39 -10.13 7.65
CA LEU A 202 14.75 -8.81 7.78
C LEU A 202 15.62 -7.85 8.59
N ARG A 203 16.18 -8.29 9.73
CA ARG A 203 17.10 -7.49 10.54
C ARG A 203 18.34 -7.07 9.75
N GLN A 204 18.89 -7.98 8.94
CA GLN A 204 20.04 -7.67 8.08
C GLN A 204 19.69 -6.64 7.01
N LEU A 205 18.56 -6.82 6.31
CA LEU A 205 18.09 -5.90 5.25
C LEU A 205 17.80 -4.51 5.80
N PHE A 206 16.97 -4.43 6.86
CA PHE A 206 16.61 -3.15 7.47
C PHE A 206 17.77 -2.48 8.18
N GLY A 207 18.66 -3.23 8.81
CA GLY A 207 19.88 -2.69 9.41
C GLY A 207 20.81 -2.06 8.38
N ASN A 208 20.99 -2.71 7.23
CA ASN A 208 21.78 -2.17 6.11
C ASN A 208 21.09 -0.93 5.49
N PHE A 209 19.78 -0.95 5.37
CA PHE A 209 18.99 0.16 4.88
C PHE A 209 19.12 1.39 5.78
N ALA A 210 18.98 1.23 7.09
CA ALA A 210 19.14 2.30 8.06
C ALA A 210 20.56 2.91 8.05
N LYS A 211 21.62 2.08 7.95
CA LYS A 211 23.01 2.52 7.90
C LYS A 211 23.36 3.34 6.65
N LYS A 212 22.65 3.14 5.53
CA LYS A 212 22.90 3.88 4.29
C LYS A 212 22.33 5.30 4.31
N ALA A 213 21.37 5.57 5.19
CA ALA A 213 20.72 6.87 5.29
C ALA A 213 21.54 7.90 6.02
N LYS A 214 21.35 9.19 5.69
CA LYS A 214 21.89 10.30 6.49
C LYS A 214 21.13 10.48 7.79
N CYS A 215 19.82 10.16 7.79
CA CYS A 215 18.96 10.18 8.98
C CYS A 215 18.08 8.92 8.95
N CYS A 216 17.97 8.22 10.08
CA CYS A 216 17.03 7.11 10.27
C CYS A 216 15.89 7.57 11.16
N VAL A 217 14.66 7.50 10.67
CA VAL A 217 13.44 7.68 11.44
C VAL A 217 12.92 6.27 11.78
N TRP A 218 12.70 5.97 13.06
CA TRP A 218 12.41 4.62 13.50
C TRP A 218 11.37 4.55 14.62
N ASN A 219 10.59 3.46 14.61
CA ASN A 219 9.50 3.23 15.56
C ASN A 219 10.03 2.71 16.90
N ALA A 220 9.88 3.50 17.96
CA ALA A 220 10.29 3.14 19.33
C ALA A 220 9.27 2.26 20.07
N ASP A 221 8.08 2.02 19.51
CA ASP A 221 7.08 1.11 20.08
C ASP A 221 7.20 -0.32 19.50
N ASP A 222 7.96 -0.51 18.43
CA ASP A 222 8.19 -1.82 17.82
C ASP A 222 9.47 -2.44 18.37
N ALA A 223 9.33 -3.52 19.13
CA ALA A 223 10.43 -4.16 19.86
C ALA A 223 11.57 -4.62 18.94
N GLU A 224 11.27 -5.12 17.73
CA GLU A 224 12.27 -5.54 16.76
C GLU A 224 13.03 -4.34 16.18
N THR A 225 12.32 -3.26 15.90
CA THR A 225 12.94 -2.01 15.43
C THR A 225 13.85 -1.42 16.50
N VAL A 226 13.41 -1.38 17.76
CA VAL A 226 14.23 -0.96 18.91
C VAL A 226 15.50 -1.80 19.03
N ALA A 227 15.35 -3.14 19.07
CA ALA A 227 16.47 -4.07 19.18
C ALA A 227 17.46 -3.94 18.02
N LEU A 228 16.99 -3.53 16.84
CA LEU A 228 17.82 -3.34 15.66
C LEU A 228 18.52 -2.00 15.64
N ILE A 229 17.82 -0.89 15.86
CA ILE A 229 18.33 0.47 15.58
C ILE A 229 19.04 1.10 16.79
N GLU A 230 18.52 0.93 18.00
CA GLU A 230 19.07 1.56 19.19
C GLU A 230 20.55 1.20 19.43
N PRO A 231 20.98 -0.09 19.31
CA PRO A 231 22.38 -0.46 19.49
C PRO A 231 23.33 0.07 18.40
N MET A 232 22.79 0.51 17.25
CA MET A 232 23.62 1.05 16.17
C MET A 232 24.14 2.46 16.47
N GLY A 233 23.53 3.21 17.38
CA GLY A 233 23.94 4.56 17.74
C GLY A 233 24.02 5.51 16.55
N LEU A 234 23.05 5.43 15.62
CA LEU A 234 23.04 6.21 14.37
C LEU A 234 22.93 7.71 14.68
N ALA A 235 23.93 8.47 14.24
CA ALA A 235 23.93 9.92 14.45
C ALA A 235 22.75 10.59 13.74
N GLY A 236 22.01 11.45 14.46
CA GLY A 236 20.86 12.18 13.92
C GLY A 236 19.63 11.30 13.66
N ALA A 237 19.59 10.07 14.17
CA ALA A 237 18.38 9.25 14.14
C ALA A 237 17.25 9.92 14.96
N ILE A 238 16.01 9.75 14.52
CA ILE A 238 14.81 10.31 15.15
C ILE A 238 13.87 9.16 15.49
N SER A 239 13.57 8.99 16.76
CA SER A 239 12.60 8.02 17.23
C SER A 239 11.18 8.59 17.18
N PHE A 240 10.20 7.74 16.86
CA PHE A 240 8.78 8.09 16.99
C PHE A 240 8.02 6.97 17.69
N GLY A 241 6.93 7.33 18.38
CA GLY A 241 6.08 6.36 19.08
C GLY A 241 5.16 7.00 20.11
N PHE A 242 4.51 6.16 20.92
CA PHE A 242 3.63 6.62 21.99
C PHE A 242 4.37 6.80 23.33
N ALA A 243 5.58 6.25 23.45
CA ALA A 243 6.39 6.41 24.65
C ALA A 243 6.90 7.85 24.78
N ALA A 244 6.85 8.41 26.00
CA ALA A 244 7.20 9.80 26.28
C ALA A 244 8.68 10.14 26.04
N ASN A 245 9.53 9.13 25.91
CA ASN A 245 10.96 9.29 25.60
C ASN A 245 11.28 9.26 24.09
N SER A 246 10.29 9.09 23.24
CA SER A 246 10.45 9.22 21.79
C SER A 246 10.64 10.69 21.41
N ASP A 247 11.48 10.97 20.39
CA ASP A 247 11.73 12.34 19.91
C ASP A 247 10.46 12.99 19.35
N ILE A 248 9.60 12.16 18.77
CA ILE A 248 8.26 12.54 18.26
C ILE A 248 7.24 11.58 18.86
N SER A 249 6.33 12.09 19.67
CA SER A 249 5.35 11.25 20.37
C SER A 249 3.94 11.83 20.37
N ALA A 250 2.96 11.00 20.77
CA ALA A 250 1.56 11.38 20.89
C ALA A 250 0.99 10.99 22.25
N THR A 251 0.23 11.91 22.85
CA THR A 251 -0.55 11.70 24.07
C THR A 251 -2.00 12.17 23.89
N GLU A 252 -2.82 12.04 24.90
CA GLU A 252 -4.22 12.52 24.92
C GLU A 252 -5.02 12.01 23.70
N ILE A 253 -4.80 10.74 23.35
CA ILE A 253 -5.38 10.13 22.17
C ILE A 253 -6.88 9.90 22.38
N THR A 254 -7.67 10.41 21.43
CA THR A 254 -9.13 10.18 21.34
C THR A 254 -9.42 9.56 19.97
N ASP A 255 -9.90 8.31 19.96
CA ASP A 255 -10.37 7.66 18.75
C ASP A 255 -11.73 8.23 18.34
N LEU A 256 -11.91 8.47 17.03
CA LEU A 256 -13.15 8.94 16.42
C LEU A 256 -13.59 7.94 15.33
N PRO A 257 -14.90 7.83 15.02
CA PRO A 257 -15.40 6.89 14.00
C PRO A 257 -14.76 7.06 12.62
N GLN A 258 -14.34 8.27 12.28
CA GLN A 258 -13.75 8.62 10.99
C GLN A 258 -12.41 9.34 11.14
N GLY A 259 -11.72 9.15 12.27
CA GLY A 259 -10.45 9.84 12.50
C GLY A 259 -9.87 9.59 13.88
N SER A 260 -8.93 10.44 14.28
CA SER A 260 -8.32 10.41 15.62
C SER A 260 -7.84 11.81 16.01
N ARG A 261 -7.90 12.15 17.30
CA ARG A 261 -7.29 13.37 17.87
C ARG A 261 -6.19 12.99 18.82
N PHE A 262 -5.13 13.76 18.86
CA PHE A 262 -4.03 13.57 19.81
C PHE A 262 -3.23 14.87 19.99
N THR A 263 -2.45 14.93 21.05
CA THR A 263 -1.43 15.96 21.25
C THR A 263 -0.07 15.44 20.80
N LEU A 264 0.48 16.03 19.74
CA LEU A 264 1.82 15.76 19.22
C LEU A 264 2.85 16.45 20.13
N HIS A 265 3.89 15.72 20.53
CA HIS A 265 5.08 16.24 21.23
C HIS A 265 6.31 16.08 20.34
N ALA A 266 7.02 17.18 20.07
CA ALA A 266 8.21 17.17 19.24
C ALA A 266 9.11 18.38 19.55
N LYS A 267 10.39 18.17 19.80
CA LYS A 267 11.38 19.23 20.03
C LYS A 267 10.97 20.25 21.12
N GLY A 268 10.24 19.80 22.15
CA GLY A 268 9.75 20.66 23.23
C GLY A 268 8.49 21.48 22.88
N GLU A 269 7.93 21.28 21.70
CA GLU A 269 6.65 21.87 21.27
C GLU A 269 5.51 20.86 21.41
N ASN A 270 4.31 21.36 21.65
CA ASN A 270 3.07 20.55 21.70
C ASN A 270 2.07 21.11 20.70
N HIS A 271 1.51 20.24 19.88
CA HIS A 271 0.53 20.63 18.87
C HIS A 271 -0.68 19.70 18.90
N PRO A 272 -1.91 20.20 18.97
CA PRO A 272 -3.09 19.39 18.74
C PRO A 272 -3.12 18.96 17.27
N VAL A 273 -3.46 17.71 17.02
CA VAL A 273 -3.59 17.14 15.66
C VAL A 273 -4.88 16.36 15.57
N GLU A 274 -5.63 16.59 14.49
CA GLU A 274 -6.83 15.83 14.13
C GLU A 274 -6.62 15.14 12.78
N LEU A 275 -6.54 13.81 12.80
CA LEU A 275 -6.48 13.00 11.59
C LEU A 275 -7.91 12.62 11.16
N ILE A 276 -8.15 12.66 9.86
CA ILE A 276 -9.39 12.17 9.24
C ILE A 276 -9.28 10.71 8.75
N VAL A 277 -8.23 10.01 9.16
CA VAL A 277 -8.03 8.57 8.96
C VAL A 277 -7.98 7.89 10.34
N PRO A 278 -8.88 6.90 10.61
CA PRO A 278 -9.02 6.34 11.94
C PRO A 278 -7.94 5.29 12.28
N GLY A 279 -7.83 5.01 13.56
CA GLY A 279 -7.03 3.92 14.12
C GLY A 279 -5.65 4.35 14.63
N ARG A 280 -5.25 3.77 15.77
CA ARG A 280 -3.97 4.07 16.44
C ARG A 280 -2.74 3.83 15.55
N HIS A 281 -2.81 2.84 14.65
CA HIS A 281 -1.75 2.61 13.68
C HIS A 281 -1.57 3.80 12.72
N ASN A 282 -2.64 4.55 12.40
CA ASN A 282 -2.53 5.76 11.57
C ASN A 282 -1.98 6.95 12.35
N ILE A 283 -2.16 7.00 13.68
CA ILE A 283 -1.43 7.97 14.52
C ILE A 283 0.09 7.66 14.46
N ALA A 284 0.50 6.40 14.63
CA ALA A 284 1.91 6.01 14.51
C ALA A 284 2.47 6.34 13.11
N ASN A 285 1.72 6.07 12.03
CA ASN A 285 2.08 6.43 10.66
C ASN A 285 2.24 7.96 10.51
N ALA A 286 1.38 8.76 11.16
CA ALA A 286 1.48 10.21 11.14
C ALA A 286 2.73 10.71 11.90
N LEU A 287 3.06 10.12 13.06
CA LEU A 287 4.30 10.43 13.78
C LEU A 287 5.53 10.14 12.93
N ALA A 288 5.57 8.98 12.24
CA ALA A 288 6.63 8.64 11.29
C ALA A 288 6.76 9.67 10.17
N ALA A 289 5.64 10.09 9.60
CA ALA A 289 5.61 11.05 8.50
C ALA A 289 6.05 12.45 8.94
N ILE A 290 5.61 12.91 10.11
CA ILE A 290 6.03 14.18 10.71
C ILE A 290 7.55 14.12 11.00
N ALA A 291 8.06 13.02 11.57
CA ALA A 291 9.48 12.82 11.83
C ALA A 291 10.30 12.92 10.53
N ALA A 292 9.88 12.24 9.47
CA ALA A 292 10.55 12.29 8.17
C ALA A 292 10.52 13.69 7.54
N ALA A 293 9.39 14.39 7.61
CA ALA A 293 9.28 15.76 7.11
C ALA A 293 10.18 16.73 7.91
N THR A 294 10.26 16.57 9.23
CA THR A 294 11.16 17.40 10.07
C THR A 294 12.63 17.09 9.82
N ALA A 295 12.99 15.85 9.49
CA ALA A 295 14.34 15.48 9.04
C ALA A 295 14.72 16.19 7.72
N LEU A 296 13.75 16.49 6.88
CA LEU A 296 13.92 17.30 5.66
C LEU A 296 13.86 18.82 5.90
N GLY A 297 13.72 19.27 7.16
CA GLY A 297 13.72 20.68 7.52
C GLY A 297 12.34 21.36 7.52
N VAL A 298 11.24 20.62 7.39
CA VAL A 298 9.91 21.17 7.61
C VAL A 298 9.71 21.43 9.11
N GLY A 299 9.16 22.59 9.46
CA GLY A 299 8.89 22.92 10.87
C GLY A 299 7.83 21.99 11.48
N VAL A 300 7.95 21.65 12.77
CA VAL A 300 7.04 20.74 13.48
C VAL A 300 5.57 21.18 13.33
N ALA A 301 5.28 22.45 13.61
CA ALA A 301 3.94 23.01 13.51
C ALA A 301 3.36 22.93 12.06
N GLN A 302 4.23 23.07 11.04
CA GLN A 302 3.82 22.95 9.65
C GLN A 302 3.56 21.51 9.27
N ALA A 303 4.40 20.57 9.72
CA ALA A 303 4.21 19.14 9.49
C ALA A 303 2.94 18.61 10.20
N ALA A 304 2.67 19.08 11.42
CA ALA A 304 1.46 18.77 12.17
C ALA A 304 0.19 19.21 11.42
N ARG A 305 0.14 20.46 10.97
CA ARG A 305 -0.99 20.94 10.15
C ARG A 305 -1.10 20.25 8.80
N GLY A 306 0.05 19.93 8.18
CA GLY A 306 0.06 19.23 6.90
C GLY A 306 -0.60 17.86 6.98
N VAL A 307 -0.31 17.06 8.01
CA VAL A 307 -0.85 15.70 8.13
C VAL A 307 -2.37 15.67 8.36
N GLU A 308 -2.96 16.70 8.96
CA GLU A 308 -4.41 16.81 9.19
C GLU A 308 -5.22 16.77 7.87
N GLY A 309 -4.66 17.31 6.78
CA GLY A 309 -5.27 17.30 5.46
C GLY A 309 -5.09 16.01 4.66
N PHE A 310 -4.52 14.95 5.24
CA PHE A 310 -4.31 13.69 4.53
C PHE A 310 -5.60 12.87 4.42
N ASN A 311 -6.16 12.76 3.20
CA ASN A 311 -7.44 12.10 2.91
C ASN A 311 -7.38 10.57 2.84
N GLY A 312 -6.23 9.96 3.19
CA GLY A 312 -6.05 8.52 3.14
C GLY A 312 -5.65 8.00 1.76
N LEU A 313 -5.61 6.69 1.67
CA LEU A 313 -5.32 5.93 0.46
C LEU A 313 -6.53 5.09 0.10
N ALA A 314 -6.78 4.90 -1.20
CA ALA A 314 -7.74 3.90 -1.63
C ALA A 314 -7.35 2.52 -1.12
N ARG A 315 -8.33 1.76 -0.67
CA ARG A 315 -8.15 0.42 -0.13
C ARG A 315 -7.25 0.31 1.12
N ARG A 316 -7.19 1.35 1.95
CA ARG A 316 -6.49 1.35 3.25
C ARG A 316 -7.41 1.94 4.30
N PHE A 317 -8.28 1.12 4.88
CA PHE A 317 -9.41 1.55 5.69
C PHE A 317 -10.16 2.71 5.01
N ASP A 318 -10.45 2.52 3.73
CA ASP A 318 -11.05 3.54 2.88
C ASP A 318 -12.56 3.56 3.09
N ILE A 319 -13.09 4.61 3.68
CA ILE A 319 -14.52 4.80 3.85
C ILE A 319 -15.11 5.15 2.48
N VAL A 320 -15.75 4.15 1.86
CA VAL A 320 -16.38 4.28 0.53
C VAL A 320 -17.59 5.19 0.60
N GLY A 321 -18.37 5.08 1.66
CA GLY A 321 -19.53 5.92 1.92
C GLY A 321 -20.45 5.35 2.98
N THR A 322 -21.56 6.07 3.21
CA THR A 322 -22.63 5.67 4.13
C THR A 322 -23.97 5.79 3.41
N ALA A 323 -24.76 4.73 3.40
CA ALA A 323 -26.12 4.68 2.84
C ALA A 323 -27.04 3.96 3.82
N GLY A 324 -28.28 4.44 4.01
CA GLY A 324 -29.23 3.84 4.94
C GLY A 324 -28.76 3.75 6.40
N GLY A 325 -27.78 4.56 6.79
CA GLY A 325 -27.14 4.48 8.11
C GLY A 325 -26.10 3.36 8.24
N ILE A 326 -25.67 2.76 7.12
CA ILE A 326 -24.70 1.68 7.03
C ILE A 326 -23.43 2.23 6.38
N THR A 327 -22.25 1.99 6.98
CA THR A 327 -20.97 2.47 6.45
C THR A 327 -20.23 1.32 5.76
N VAL A 328 -19.78 1.54 4.52
CA VAL A 328 -18.97 0.58 3.75
C VAL A 328 -17.51 1.03 3.73
N ILE A 329 -16.62 0.12 4.07
CA ILE A 329 -15.16 0.32 4.14
C ILE A 329 -14.47 -0.66 3.20
N ASP A 330 -13.52 -0.19 2.37
CA ASP A 330 -12.65 -1.00 1.52
C ASP A 330 -11.25 -1.05 2.14
N ASP A 331 -10.73 -2.26 2.39
CA ASP A 331 -9.42 -2.45 3.00
C ASP A 331 -8.58 -3.53 2.29
N PHE A 332 -7.30 -3.29 2.17
CA PHE A 332 -6.34 -4.22 1.58
C PHE A 332 -5.88 -5.32 2.57
N GLY A 333 -6.53 -5.44 3.72
CA GLY A 333 -6.26 -6.48 4.72
C GLY A 333 -6.31 -7.88 4.09
N HIS A 334 -5.20 -8.63 4.21
CA HIS A 334 -5.07 -9.94 3.56
C HIS A 334 -4.23 -10.95 4.34
N ASN A 335 -3.64 -10.54 5.44
CA ASN A 335 -2.96 -11.40 6.40
C ASN A 335 -3.53 -11.18 7.81
N PRO A 336 -3.26 -12.07 8.77
CA PRO A 336 -3.83 -12.00 10.11
C PRO A 336 -3.66 -10.64 10.79
N ASP A 337 -2.45 -10.07 10.79
CA ASP A 337 -2.15 -8.81 11.48
C ASP A 337 -2.93 -7.62 10.88
N LYS A 338 -3.01 -7.53 9.54
CA LYS A 338 -3.73 -6.45 8.87
C LYS A 338 -5.23 -6.54 9.09
N ILE A 339 -5.79 -7.76 9.04
CA ILE A 339 -7.21 -8.00 9.32
C ILE A 339 -7.52 -7.66 10.78
N ALA A 340 -6.68 -8.08 11.72
CA ALA A 340 -6.82 -7.74 13.13
C ALA A 340 -6.82 -6.22 13.35
N ALA A 341 -5.92 -5.48 12.72
CA ALA A 341 -5.86 -4.01 12.82
C ALA A 341 -7.13 -3.34 12.29
N THR A 342 -7.65 -3.80 11.15
CA THR A 342 -8.91 -3.31 10.56
C THR A 342 -10.09 -3.59 11.48
N LEU A 343 -10.23 -4.83 11.97
CA LEU A 343 -11.32 -5.21 12.88
C LEU A 343 -11.22 -4.49 14.22
N ALA A 344 -10.02 -4.31 14.79
CA ALA A 344 -9.80 -3.54 16.01
C ALA A 344 -10.25 -2.08 15.85
N THR A 345 -9.93 -1.46 14.72
CA THR A 345 -10.37 -0.09 14.40
C THR A 345 -11.90 -0.01 14.31
N LEU A 346 -12.54 -0.99 13.69
CA LEU A 346 -14.00 -1.07 13.64
C LEU A 346 -14.61 -1.28 15.02
N LYS A 347 -14.03 -2.13 15.86
CA LYS A 347 -14.53 -2.45 17.20
C LYS A 347 -14.34 -1.35 18.23
N ALA A 348 -13.53 -0.34 17.94
CA ALA A 348 -13.39 0.82 18.82
C ALA A 348 -14.71 1.61 18.98
N PHE A 349 -15.70 1.37 18.12
CA PHE A 349 -17.00 2.05 18.13
C PHE A 349 -18.16 1.05 18.15
N PRO A 350 -19.31 1.44 18.73
CA PRO A 350 -20.50 0.60 18.72
C PRO A 350 -21.00 0.38 17.28
N GLY A 351 -21.63 -0.76 17.06
CA GLY A 351 -22.22 -1.19 15.79
C GLY A 351 -21.73 -2.57 15.40
N ARG A 352 -22.60 -3.31 14.71
CA ARG A 352 -22.32 -4.64 14.21
C ARG A 352 -21.39 -4.58 12.99
N ILE A 353 -20.53 -5.60 12.85
CA ILE A 353 -19.61 -5.72 11.73
C ILE A 353 -20.10 -6.82 10.78
N ILE A 354 -20.17 -6.52 9.50
CA ILE A 354 -20.28 -7.52 8.44
C ILE A 354 -18.94 -7.51 7.71
N ALA A 355 -18.12 -8.53 7.96
CA ALA A 355 -16.80 -8.68 7.35
C ALA A 355 -16.92 -9.55 6.10
N PHE A 356 -16.58 -8.99 4.94
CA PHE A 356 -16.35 -9.73 3.72
C PHE A 356 -14.85 -9.90 3.50
N PHE A 357 -14.41 -11.13 3.20
CA PHE A 357 -13.02 -11.40 2.90
C PHE A 357 -12.86 -12.24 1.63
N GLN A 358 -12.06 -11.73 0.68
CA GLN A 358 -11.64 -12.47 -0.51
C GLN A 358 -10.16 -12.84 -0.37
N PRO A 359 -9.83 -14.13 -0.15
CA PRO A 359 -8.44 -14.57 -0.11
C PRO A 359 -7.74 -14.33 -1.44
N HIS A 360 -6.47 -13.92 -1.40
CA HIS A 360 -5.69 -13.57 -2.59
C HIS A 360 -4.99 -14.76 -3.27
N GLY A 361 -5.53 -15.95 -3.07
CA GLY A 361 -5.10 -17.21 -3.69
C GLY A 361 -5.22 -18.42 -2.77
N TYR A 362 -5.13 -19.61 -3.32
CA TYR A 362 -5.17 -20.88 -2.58
C TYR A 362 -3.89 -21.12 -1.75
N GLY A 363 -2.72 -20.69 -2.25
CA GLY A 363 -1.45 -20.77 -1.51
C GLY A 363 -1.50 -20.05 -0.16
N PRO A 364 -1.90 -18.77 -0.13
CA PRO A 364 -2.12 -18.03 1.12
C PRO A 364 -3.08 -18.71 2.11
N ILE A 365 -4.16 -19.34 1.64
CA ILE A 365 -5.07 -20.08 2.53
C ILE A 365 -4.34 -21.27 3.18
N ARG A 366 -3.56 -22.03 2.41
CA ARG A 366 -2.79 -23.15 2.97
C ARG A 366 -1.78 -22.71 4.03
N ASN A 367 -1.15 -21.56 3.80
CA ASN A 367 -0.05 -21.09 4.66
C ASN A 367 -0.54 -20.41 5.94
N MET A 368 -1.67 -19.69 5.90
CA MET A 368 -2.15 -18.88 7.02
C MET A 368 -3.66 -18.95 7.25
N GLY A 369 -4.34 -19.97 6.67
CA GLY A 369 -5.80 -20.13 6.84
C GLY A 369 -6.21 -20.37 8.28
N THR A 370 -5.40 -21.09 9.05
CA THR A 370 -5.64 -21.36 10.47
C THR A 370 -5.53 -20.07 11.29
N GLU A 371 -4.50 -19.27 11.06
CA GLU A 371 -4.30 -17.98 11.73
C GLU A 371 -5.37 -16.97 11.35
N LEU A 372 -5.78 -16.95 10.08
CA LEU A 372 -6.90 -16.11 9.61
C LEU A 372 -8.20 -16.48 10.33
N ALA A 373 -8.52 -17.78 10.42
CA ALA A 373 -9.70 -18.25 11.13
C ALA A 373 -9.66 -17.88 12.62
N ALA A 374 -8.50 -18.02 13.26
CA ALA A 374 -8.31 -17.64 14.66
C ALA A 374 -8.56 -16.13 14.87
N VAL A 375 -8.02 -15.26 14.01
CA VAL A 375 -8.24 -13.81 14.08
C VAL A 375 -9.72 -13.46 13.92
N PHE A 376 -10.40 -14.05 12.93
CA PHE A 376 -11.83 -13.79 12.74
C PHE A 376 -12.66 -14.28 13.94
N ALA A 377 -12.36 -15.48 14.47
CA ALA A 377 -13.06 -16.04 15.61
C ALA A 377 -12.88 -15.22 16.90
N ASP A 378 -11.67 -14.67 17.11
CA ASP A 378 -11.35 -13.84 18.28
C ASP A 378 -11.92 -12.43 18.17
N MET A 379 -11.82 -11.84 16.98
CA MET A 379 -12.15 -10.44 16.77
C MET A 379 -13.64 -10.19 16.50
N LEU A 380 -14.38 -11.13 15.91
CA LEU A 380 -15.81 -10.95 15.62
C LEU A 380 -16.68 -11.37 16.80
N GLY A 381 -17.63 -10.52 17.17
CA GLY A 381 -18.60 -10.76 18.23
C GLY A 381 -19.75 -11.70 17.80
N GLU A 382 -20.68 -11.97 18.73
CA GLU A 382 -21.80 -12.90 18.52
C GLU A 382 -22.79 -12.42 17.46
N GLU A 383 -22.93 -11.10 17.27
CA GLU A 383 -23.84 -10.51 16.28
C GLU A 383 -23.15 -10.18 14.95
N ASP A 384 -21.81 -10.20 14.93
CA ASP A 384 -21.03 -9.91 13.72
C ASP A 384 -21.12 -11.07 12.73
N HIS A 385 -20.94 -10.79 11.45
CA HIS A 385 -20.98 -11.78 10.37
C HIS A 385 -19.66 -11.77 9.58
N LEU A 386 -19.26 -12.99 9.16
CA LEU A 386 -18.13 -13.21 8.25
C LEU A 386 -18.63 -13.85 6.96
N ILE A 387 -18.31 -13.27 5.82
CA ILE A 387 -18.65 -13.84 4.51
C ILE A 387 -17.36 -13.96 3.68
N LEU A 388 -17.07 -15.15 3.17
CA LEU A 388 -15.95 -15.41 2.28
C LEU A 388 -16.45 -15.90 0.92
N CYS A 389 -15.82 -15.37 -0.15
CA CYS A 389 -15.99 -15.93 -1.49
C CYS A 389 -14.78 -16.80 -1.89
N ASP A 390 -14.82 -17.36 -3.11
CA ASP A 390 -13.69 -18.06 -3.68
C ASP A 390 -12.43 -17.18 -3.72
N PRO A 391 -11.24 -17.80 -3.52
CA PRO A 391 -9.98 -17.09 -3.66
C PRO A 391 -9.78 -16.54 -5.06
N VAL A 392 -9.06 -15.42 -5.16
CA VAL A 392 -8.61 -14.90 -6.46
C VAL A 392 -7.78 -15.98 -7.18
N TYR A 393 -8.13 -16.24 -8.43
CA TYR A 393 -7.41 -17.20 -9.27
C TYR A 393 -7.21 -16.67 -10.68
N PHE A 394 -5.97 -16.41 -11.04
CA PHE A 394 -5.59 -15.89 -12.35
C PHE A 394 -4.99 -16.96 -13.29
N GLY A 395 -5.19 -18.23 -12.97
CA GLY A 395 -4.65 -19.34 -13.75
C GLY A 395 -3.38 -19.94 -13.16
N GLY A 396 -2.89 -21.03 -13.75
CA GLY A 396 -1.71 -21.78 -13.31
C GLY A 396 -2.03 -23.14 -12.67
N THR A 397 -0.98 -23.85 -12.26
CA THR A 397 -1.06 -25.17 -11.60
C THR A 397 -1.05 -25.02 -10.09
N VAL A 398 -2.16 -24.61 -9.51
CA VAL A 398 -2.31 -24.44 -8.05
C VAL A 398 -3.16 -25.59 -7.50
N ASP A 399 -2.73 -26.19 -6.39
CA ASP A 399 -3.53 -27.09 -5.60
C ASP A 399 -4.70 -26.34 -4.96
N LYS A 400 -5.93 -26.73 -5.31
CA LYS A 400 -7.19 -26.14 -4.86
C LYS A 400 -7.90 -26.97 -3.78
N SER A 401 -7.22 -27.93 -3.20
CA SER A 401 -7.81 -28.86 -2.21
C SER A 401 -8.31 -28.16 -0.94
N ILE A 402 -7.72 -26.99 -0.59
CA ILE A 402 -8.11 -26.17 0.56
C ILE A 402 -8.54 -24.79 0.04
N GLY A 403 -9.79 -24.44 0.26
CA GLY A 403 -10.40 -23.17 -0.15
C GLY A 403 -10.93 -22.34 1.01
N SER A 404 -11.66 -21.28 0.69
CA SER A 404 -12.24 -20.34 1.67
C SER A 404 -13.16 -21.00 2.68
N GLN A 405 -13.84 -22.08 2.31
CA GLN A 405 -14.74 -22.83 3.18
C GLN A 405 -14.00 -23.35 4.43
N SER A 406 -12.74 -23.75 4.32
CA SER A 406 -11.97 -24.22 5.48
C SER A 406 -11.82 -23.15 6.58
N ILE A 407 -11.79 -21.87 6.20
CA ILE A 407 -11.74 -20.76 7.16
C ILE A 407 -13.10 -20.59 7.83
N THR A 408 -14.19 -20.55 7.06
CA THR A 408 -15.54 -20.39 7.63
C THR A 408 -15.94 -21.55 8.54
N ASP A 409 -15.60 -22.79 8.16
CA ASP A 409 -15.84 -23.97 8.99
C ASP A 409 -15.08 -23.90 10.33
N ALA A 410 -13.85 -23.38 10.32
CA ALA A 410 -13.04 -23.21 11.52
C ALA A 410 -13.54 -22.07 12.43
N VAL A 411 -14.05 -20.97 11.86
CA VAL A 411 -14.68 -19.87 12.62
C VAL A 411 -16.03 -20.31 13.19
N GLY A 412 -16.81 -21.03 12.41
CA GLY A 412 -18.08 -21.67 12.80
C GLY A 412 -19.25 -20.69 12.83
N ARG A 413 -19.47 -20.01 13.96
CA ARG A 413 -20.62 -19.12 14.16
C ARG A 413 -20.65 -17.94 13.18
N ASN A 414 -21.82 -17.68 12.58
CA ASN A 414 -22.05 -16.52 11.68
C ASN A 414 -20.99 -16.35 10.57
N ALA A 415 -20.34 -17.45 10.17
CA ALA A 415 -19.38 -17.48 9.10
C ALA A 415 -19.97 -18.27 7.92
N GLU A 416 -20.08 -17.62 6.76
CA GLU A 416 -20.69 -18.17 5.55
C GLU A 416 -19.67 -18.18 4.41
N TYR A 417 -19.54 -19.33 3.75
CA TYR A 417 -18.83 -19.42 2.47
C TYR A 417 -19.85 -19.36 1.33
N ILE A 418 -19.69 -18.40 0.46
CA ILE A 418 -20.54 -18.17 -0.73
C ILE A 418 -19.61 -18.03 -1.94
N PRO A 419 -19.63 -18.94 -2.93
CA PRO A 419 -18.60 -19.01 -3.96
C PRO A 419 -18.40 -17.73 -4.75
N THR A 420 -19.49 -17.05 -5.15
CA THR A 420 -19.41 -15.88 -6.01
C THR A 420 -19.50 -14.58 -5.23
N ARG A 421 -18.80 -13.56 -5.73
CA ARG A 421 -18.80 -12.22 -5.13
C ARG A 421 -20.17 -11.55 -5.20
N ASP A 422 -20.90 -11.76 -6.32
CA ASP A 422 -22.23 -11.17 -6.50
C ASP A 422 -23.24 -11.73 -5.50
N ASP A 423 -23.20 -13.03 -5.24
CA ASP A 423 -24.05 -13.65 -4.21
C ASP A 423 -23.64 -13.22 -2.80
N CYS A 424 -22.33 -13.03 -2.55
CA CYS A 424 -21.88 -12.41 -1.30
C CYS A 424 -22.45 -11.00 -1.15
N GLY A 425 -22.45 -10.18 -2.21
CA GLY A 425 -23.04 -8.84 -2.20
C GLY A 425 -24.54 -8.86 -1.88
N ASN A 426 -25.29 -9.78 -2.46
CA ASN A 426 -26.72 -9.98 -2.15
C ASN A 426 -26.89 -10.34 -0.66
N ARG A 427 -26.07 -11.27 -0.16
CA ARG A 427 -26.13 -11.71 1.23
C ARG A 427 -25.77 -10.60 2.23
N ILE A 428 -24.76 -9.78 1.90
CA ILE A 428 -24.38 -8.60 2.70
C ILE A 428 -25.56 -7.63 2.82
N VAL A 429 -26.21 -7.29 1.69
CA VAL A 429 -27.36 -6.37 1.66
C VAL A 429 -28.56 -6.93 2.43
N GLU A 430 -28.80 -8.23 2.35
CA GLU A 430 -29.87 -8.92 3.08
C GLU A 430 -29.67 -8.87 4.61
N LEU A 431 -28.44 -8.99 5.06
CA LEU A 431 -28.06 -8.94 6.48
C LEU A 431 -28.02 -7.53 7.05
N ALA A 432 -27.72 -6.56 6.21
CA ALA A 432 -27.37 -5.19 6.65
C ALA A 432 -28.53 -4.46 7.31
N ARG A 433 -28.21 -3.70 8.37
CA ARG A 433 -29.15 -2.89 9.18
C ARG A 433 -28.53 -1.53 9.47
N PRO A 434 -29.33 -0.49 9.69
CA PRO A 434 -28.84 0.81 10.13
C PRO A 434 -27.93 0.68 11.36
N GLY A 435 -26.76 1.32 11.32
CA GLY A 435 -25.71 1.21 12.33
C GLY A 435 -24.62 0.18 12.03
N ASP A 436 -24.79 -0.69 11.02
CA ASP A 436 -23.79 -1.66 10.63
C ASP A 436 -22.59 -1.00 9.92
N ARG A 437 -21.44 -1.70 10.01
CA ARG A 437 -20.23 -1.38 9.29
C ARG A 437 -19.80 -2.60 8.47
N ILE A 438 -19.71 -2.40 7.17
CA ILE A 438 -19.35 -3.46 6.22
C ILE A 438 -17.89 -3.24 5.84
N ALA A 439 -17.03 -4.22 6.14
CA ALA A 439 -15.63 -4.23 5.75
C ALA A 439 -15.42 -5.15 4.56
N ILE A 440 -15.06 -4.60 3.42
CA ILE A 440 -14.68 -5.34 2.21
C ILE A 440 -13.16 -5.51 2.22
N MET A 441 -12.66 -6.72 2.46
CA MET A 441 -11.24 -7.00 2.64
C MET A 441 -10.68 -7.95 1.59
N GLY A 442 -9.43 -7.72 1.16
CA GLY A 442 -8.71 -8.59 0.25
C GLY A 442 -7.60 -7.86 -0.52
N ALA A 443 -6.69 -8.63 -1.12
CA ALA A 443 -5.57 -8.13 -1.89
C ALA A 443 -5.56 -8.67 -3.33
N ARG A 444 -4.67 -8.11 -4.17
CA ARG A 444 -4.39 -8.55 -5.55
C ARG A 444 -5.55 -8.49 -6.54
N ASP A 445 -6.70 -8.00 -6.15
CA ASP A 445 -7.85 -7.81 -7.04
C ASP A 445 -8.33 -6.35 -6.99
N ASP A 446 -7.96 -5.58 -7.99
CA ASP A 446 -8.31 -4.16 -8.10
C ASP A 446 -9.83 -3.94 -8.32
N THR A 447 -10.58 -5.01 -8.64
CA THR A 447 -12.03 -4.92 -8.83
C THR A 447 -12.82 -4.94 -7.52
N LEU A 448 -12.14 -5.22 -6.37
CA LEU A 448 -12.79 -5.17 -5.05
C LEU A 448 -13.30 -3.78 -4.68
N SER A 449 -12.61 -2.73 -5.07
CA SER A 449 -13.11 -1.36 -4.85
C SER A 449 -14.43 -1.10 -5.59
N GLY A 450 -14.55 -1.64 -6.81
CA GLY A 450 -15.82 -1.60 -7.57
C GLY A 450 -16.93 -2.38 -6.86
N PHE A 451 -16.60 -3.53 -6.28
CA PHE A 451 -17.55 -4.31 -5.48
C PHE A 451 -18.00 -3.56 -4.21
N ALA A 452 -17.10 -2.87 -3.52
CA ALA A 452 -17.47 -2.06 -2.35
C ALA A 452 -18.43 -0.90 -2.73
N VAL A 453 -18.18 -0.23 -3.86
CA VAL A 453 -19.09 0.79 -4.41
C VAL A 453 -20.45 0.20 -4.81
N ASP A 454 -20.46 -0.97 -5.42
CA ASP A 454 -21.71 -1.66 -5.81
C ASP A 454 -22.52 -2.07 -4.57
N VAL A 455 -21.89 -2.64 -3.54
CA VAL A 455 -22.56 -2.92 -2.26
C VAL A 455 -23.17 -1.66 -1.66
N LEU A 456 -22.41 -0.55 -1.62
CA LEU A 456 -22.91 0.74 -1.13
C LEU A 456 -24.14 1.22 -1.94
N GLY A 457 -24.09 1.08 -3.27
CA GLY A 457 -25.20 1.47 -4.16
C GLY A 457 -26.48 0.64 -3.96
N ARG A 458 -26.33 -0.64 -3.58
CA ARG A 458 -27.48 -1.52 -3.27
C ARG A 458 -28.11 -1.24 -1.88
N LEU A 459 -27.42 -0.53 -0.99
CA LEU A 459 -27.91 -0.13 0.33
C LEU A 459 -28.65 1.22 0.30
N ALA A 460 -28.55 1.98 -0.80
CA ALA A 460 -29.21 3.27 -0.99
C ALA A 460 -30.65 3.09 -1.40
#